data_f5b248fc26b35e5d0438b5200ddbbf54
#
_entry.id   f5b248fc26b35e5d0438b5200ddbbf54
#
_cell.length_a   1.000
_cell.length_b   1.000
_cell.length_c   1.000
_cell.angle_alpha   90.00
_cell.angle_beta   90.00
_cell.angle_gamma   90.00
#
_symmetry.space_group_name_H-M   'P 1'
#
loop_
_entity.id
_entity.type
_entity.pdbx_description
1 polymer ?
#
loop_
_entity_poly.entity_id
_entity_poly.type
_entity_poly.pdbx_seq_one_letter_code
_entity_poly.pdbx_strand_id
1 'polypeptide(L)'
;MPRPAASAEPSRSSGSAQVTIAADPATVYKLVSDVTGYGRFSPENRSAVWRRSSPGPVVGARFSSWNRRGWFWWRTSCVVEVADPGKEFGFRVVFPPPMPATRWRYRIEPAGDHESRVTESWQLPRPLGIGRRTMMRLFLGVRDRPVSLTSGAEETLHRMRRWCEENAADQSSTAN
;
A
#
# COMPACT_ATOMS: atom_id res chain seq x y z
N MET A 1 16.11 -24.63 28.31
CA MET A 1 15.32 -24.66 27.06
C MET A 1 14.68 -23.30 26.90
N PRO A 2 15.08 -22.46 25.92
CA PRO A 2 14.37 -21.19 25.68
C PRO A 2 13.00 -21.46 25.06
N ARG A 3 11.98 -20.79 25.60
CA ARG A 3 10.61 -20.82 25.10
C ARG A 3 10.59 -20.25 23.67
N PRO A 4 9.86 -20.86 22.71
CA PRO A 4 9.67 -20.25 21.41
C PRO A 4 8.94 -18.91 21.59
N ALA A 5 9.44 -17.87 20.88
CA ALA A 5 8.81 -16.56 20.85
C ALA A 5 7.36 -16.74 20.38
N ALA A 6 6.42 -16.29 21.21
CA ALA A 6 5.01 -16.27 20.87
C ALA A 6 4.84 -15.43 19.60
N SER A 7 4.31 -16.06 18.57
CA SER A 7 3.84 -15.37 17.36
C SER A 7 2.84 -14.32 17.81
N ALA A 8 3.20 -13.05 17.70
CA ALA A 8 2.29 -11.96 18.05
C ALA A 8 1.03 -12.10 17.21
N GLU A 9 -0.11 -12.31 17.83
CA GLU A 9 -1.42 -12.26 17.17
C GLU A 9 -1.52 -10.93 16.40
N PRO A 10 -1.97 -10.95 15.13
CA PRO A 10 -2.08 -9.72 14.37
C PRO A 10 -3.00 -8.75 15.10
N SER A 11 -2.45 -7.63 15.53
CA SER A 11 -3.22 -6.57 16.16
C SER A 11 -4.36 -6.18 15.22
N ARG A 12 -5.59 -6.14 15.72
CA ARG A 12 -6.79 -5.72 14.96
C ARG A 12 -6.70 -4.29 14.41
N SER A 13 -5.61 -3.58 14.66
CA SER A 13 -5.35 -2.20 14.24
C SER A 13 -4.17 -2.04 13.28
N SER A 14 -3.45 -3.08 12.96
CA SER A 14 -2.32 -3.05 12.02
C SER A 14 -2.08 -4.39 11.35
N GLY A 15 -1.38 -4.39 10.23
CA GLY A 15 -0.94 -5.58 9.52
C GLY A 15 0.11 -5.23 8.48
N SER A 16 0.73 -6.25 7.90
CA SER A 16 1.72 -6.10 6.85
C SER A 16 1.76 -7.30 5.93
N ALA A 17 2.27 -7.07 4.73
CA ALA A 17 2.64 -8.09 3.75
C ALA A 17 4.06 -7.82 3.27
N GLN A 18 4.76 -8.83 2.79
CA GLN A 18 6.14 -8.73 2.34
C GLN A 18 6.36 -9.58 1.09
N VAL A 19 7.21 -9.08 0.18
CA VAL A 19 7.63 -9.80 -1.02
C VAL A 19 9.07 -9.40 -1.37
N THR A 20 9.80 -10.31 -2.02
CA THR A 20 11.05 -9.96 -2.71
C THR A 20 10.75 -9.68 -4.18
N ILE A 21 11.27 -8.57 -4.70
CA ILE A 21 11.11 -8.10 -6.08
C ILE A 21 12.49 -8.05 -6.73
N ALA A 22 12.63 -8.60 -7.93
CA ALA A 22 13.85 -8.55 -8.74
C ALA A 22 14.01 -7.16 -9.37
N ALA A 23 14.31 -6.17 -8.54
CA ALA A 23 14.60 -4.80 -8.93
C ALA A 23 15.35 -4.07 -7.79
N ASP A 24 16.19 -3.12 -8.17
CA ASP A 24 16.93 -2.28 -7.23
C ASP A 24 15.99 -1.42 -6.36
N PRO A 25 16.39 -1.09 -5.12
CA PRO A 25 15.58 -0.26 -4.21
C PRO A 25 15.13 1.06 -4.81
N ALA A 26 15.94 1.69 -5.67
CA ALA A 26 15.57 2.94 -6.35
C ALA A 26 14.44 2.74 -7.36
N THR A 27 14.43 1.62 -8.09
CA THR A 27 13.37 1.25 -9.03
C THR A 27 12.08 0.95 -8.29
N VAL A 28 12.15 0.16 -7.24
CA VAL A 28 10.98 -0.15 -6.39
C VAL A 28 10.42 1.12 -5.75
N TYR A 29 11.28 2.03 -5.27
CA TYR A 29 10.84 3.31 -4.71
C TYR A 29 10.04 4.13 -5.73
N LYS A 30 10.48 4.20 -6.98
CA LYS A 30 9.73 4.88 -8.04
C LYS A 30 8.33 4.30 -8.23
N LEU A 31 8.19 2.97 -8.15
CA LEU A 31 6.89 2.30 -8.26
C LEU A 31 5.96 2.62 -7.08
N VAL A 32 6.45 2.51 -5.85
CA VAL A 32 5.61 2.73 -4.66
C VAL A 32 5.34 4.21 -4.40
N SER A 33 6.14 5.12 -4.93
CA SER A 33 5.94 6.57 -4.81
C SER A 33 5.17 7.19 -5.98
N ASP A 34 5.04 6.49 -7.11
CA ASP A 34 4.16 6.90 -8.21
C ASP A 34 2.70 6.53 -7.90
N VAL A 35 2.04 7.38 -7.11
CA VAL A 35 0.62 7.17 -6.75
C VAL A 35 -0.29 7.11 -7.97
N THR A 36 0.10 7.70 -9.10
CA THR A 36 -0.71 7.71 -10.32
C THR A 36 -0.81 6.33 -10.96
N GLY A 37 0.18 5.48 -10.70
CA GLY A 37 0.24 4.08 -11.12
C GLY A 37 -0.52 3.09 -10.23
N TYR A 38 -1.03 3.50 -9.08
CA TYR A 38 -1.63 2.58 -8.09
C TYR A 38 -2.80 1.75 -8.61
N GLY A 39 -3.56 2.27 -9.56
CA GLY A 39 -4.67 1.52 -10.19
C GLY A 39 -4.24 0.21 -10.88
N ARG A 40 -2.95 0.07 -11.22
CA ARG A 40 -2.38 -1.16 -11.81
C ARG A 40 -2.17 -2.26 -10.76
N PHE A 41 -1.84 -1.87 -9.53
CA PHE A 41 -1.38 -2.78 -8.49
C PHE A 41 -2.42 -3.04 -7.41
N SER A 42 -3.07 -1.99 -6.90
CA SER A 42 -4.04 -2.11 -5.82
C SER A 42 -5.35 -2.73 -6.29
N PRO A 43 -5.93 -3.69 -5.54
CA PRO A 43 -7.23 -4.26 -5.87
C PRO A 43 -8.39 -3.28 -5.68
N GLU A 44 -8.26 -2.28 -4.83
CA GLU A 44 -9.31 -1.28 -4.56
C GLU A 44 -9.09 0.04 -5.29
N ASN A 45 -7.84 0.49 -5.48
CA ASN A 45 -7.54 1.74 -6.17
C ASN A 45 -7.81 1.64 -7.67
N ARG A 46 -8.44 2.66 -8.25
CA ARG A 46 -8.70 2.75 -9.69
C ARG A 46 -7.94 3.88 -10.36
N SER A 47 -7.72 4.97 -9.65
CA SER A 47 -6.88 6.07 -10.10
C SER A 47 -6.46 6.93 -8.91
N ALA A 48 -5.30 7.55 -9.01
CA ALA A 48 -4.88 8.58 -8.07
C ALA A 48 -4.23 9.74 -8.83
N VAL A 49 -4.34 10.94 -8.28
CA VAL A 49 -3.79 12.16 -8.88
C VAL A 49 -3.22 13.06 -7.80
N TRP A 50 -2.03 13.60 -8.06
CA TRP A 50 -1.46 14.64 -7.22
C TRP A 50 -2.31 15.89 -7.25
N ARG A 51 -2.41 16.60 -6.13
CA ARG A 51 -3.02 17.92 -6.13
C ARG A 51 -2.08 18.94 -6.80
N ARG A 52 -2.64 19.92 -7.50
CA ARG A 52 -1.86 20.95 -8.23
C ARG A 52 -0.79 21.65 -7.40
N SER A 53 -1.03 21.84 -6.10
CA SER A 53 -0.08 22.43 -5.14
C SER A 53 0.96 21.45 -4.58
N SER A 54 0.97 20.20 -5.04
CA SER A 54 1.78 19.11 -4.45
C SER A 54 2.38 18.26 -5.57
N PRO A 55 3.38 18.75 -6.29
CA PRO A 55 4.00 17.99 -7.36
C PRO A 55 4.94 16.91 -6.81
N GLY A 56 4.48 15.67 -6.83
CA GLY A 56 5.33 14.51 -6.59
C GLY A 56 5.46 14.03 -5.14
N PRO A 57 6.29 13.01 -4.91
CA PRO A 57 6.39 12.27 -3.65
C PRO A 57 7.32 12.97 -2.65
N VAL A 58 6.86 14.07 -2.05
CA VAL A 58 7.55 14.76 -0.96
C VAL A 58 6.67 14.79 0.29
N VAL A 59 7.28 14.86 1.47
CA VAL A 59 6.55 14.95 2.74
C VAL A 59 5.63 16.17 2.74
N GLY A 60 4.38 15.96 3.17
CA GLY A 60 3.33 16.99 3.15
C GLY A 60 2.56 17.07 1.82
N ALA A 61 3.06 16.50 0.73
CA ALA A 61 2.36 16.44 -0.53
C ALA A 61 1.01 15.73 -0.40
N ARG A 62 0.04 16.14 -1.21
CA ARG A 62 -1.33 15.64 -1.16
C ARG A 62 -1.75 15.04 -2.50
N PHE A 63 -2.46 13.93 -2.44
CA PHE A 63 -3.10 13.33 -3.59
C PHE A 63 -4.53 12.88 -3.28
N SER A 64 -5.30 12.70 -4.31
CA SER A 64 -6.67 12.15 -4.22
C SER A 64 -6.72 10.83 -4.94
N SER A 65 -7.47 9.88 -4.39
CA SER A 65 -7.58 8.54 -4.92
C SER A 65 -9.04 8.16 -5.06
N TRP A 66 -9.40 7.59 -6.21
CA TRP A 66 -10.68 6.94 -6.45
C TRP A 66 -10.53 5.44 -6.25
N ASN A 67 -11.41 4.90 -5.44
CA ASN A 67 -11.40 3.49 -5.07
C ASN A 67 -12.73 2.85 -5.43
N ARG A 68 -12.70 1.54 -5.68
CA ARG A 68 -13.89 0.73 -5.98
C ARG A 68 -13.78 -0.64 -5.34
N ARG A 69 -14.89 -1.10 -4.78
CA ARG A 69 -15.06 -2.49 -4.35
C ARG A 69 -16.49 -2.95 -4.71
N GLY A 70 -16.59 -3.94 -5.59
CA GLY A 70 -17.87 -4.31 -6.18
C GLY A 70 -18.51 -3.13 -6.91
N TRP A 71 -19.73 -2.79 -6.52
CA TRP A 71 -20.48 -1.64 -7.05
C TRP A 71 -20.21 -0.31 -6.31
N PHE A 72 -19.56 -0.35 -5.13
CA PHE A 72 -19.34 0.84 -4.28
C PHE A 72 -18.07 1.59 -4.68
N TRP A 73 -18.21 2.89 -4.90
CA TRP A 73 -17.12 3.81 -5.22
C TRP A 73 -16.95 4.83 -4.10
N TRP A 74 -15.70 5.16 -3.80
CA TRP A 74 -15.41 6.24 -2.84
C TRP A 74 -14.11 6.95 -3.19
N ARG A 75 -14.05 8.21 -2.78
CA ARG A 75 -12.86 9.04 -2.92
C ARG A 75 -12.16 9.20 -1.59
N THR A 76 -10.83 9.18 -1.60
CA THR A 76 -10.00 9.48 -0.44
C THR A 76 -9.07 10.64 -0.75
N SER A 77 -8.70 11.40 0.31
CA SER A 77 -7.60 12.34 0.29
C SER A 77 -6.45 11.76 1.08
N CYS A 78 -5.23 11.88 0.55
CA CYS A 78 -4.03 11.33 1.18
C CYS A 78 -3.00 12.44 1.38
N VAL A 79 -2.18 12.29 2.43
CA VAL A 79 -1.06 13.16 2.74
C VAL A 79 0.17 12.29 2.91
N VAL A 80 1.26 12.61 2.20
CA VAL A 80 2.54 11.93 2.33
C VAL A 80 3.15 12.24 3.69
N GLU A 81 3.50 11.21 4.46
CA GLU A 81 4.14 11.34 5.78
C GLU A 81 5.62 10.96 5.75
N VAL A 82 6.01 10.08 4.81
CA VAL A 82 7.41 9.67 4.61
C VAL A 82 7.71 9.62 3.12
N ALA A 83 8.88 10.15 2.73
CA ALA A 83 9.41 10.11 1.38
C ALA A 83 10.94 10.08 1.46
N ASP A 84 11.52 8.89 1.72
CA ASP A 84 12.96 8.63 1.77
C ASP A 84 13.33 7.79 0.53
N PRO A 85 13.94 8.39 -0.51
CA PRO A 85 14.22 7.72 -1.78
C PRO A 85 15.01 6.43 -1.63
N GLY A 86 14.51 5.37 -2.22
CA GLY A 86 15.12 4.04 -2.18
C GLY A 86 14.91 3.26 -0.87
N LYS A 87 14.27 3.85 0.15
CA LYS A 87 14.11 3.21 1.46
C LYS A 87 12.69 3.14 1.96
N GLU A 88 11.96 4.25 1.92
CA GLU A 88 10.63 4.28 2.52
C GLU A 88 9.71 5.31 1.85
N PHE A 89 8.47 4.90 1.58
CA PHE A 89 7.39 5.79 1.17
C PHE A 89 6.16 5.51 2.03
N GLY A 90 5.52 6.56 2.55
CA GLY A 90 4.34 6.40 3.39
C GLY A 90 3.38 7.57 3.33
N PHE A 91 2.10 7.25 3.47
CA PHE A 91 1.04 8.25 3.43
C PHE A 91 -0.09 7.90 4.40
N ARG A 92 -0.81 8.92 4.80
CA ARG A 92 -2.03 8.82 5.59
C ARG A 92 -3.24 9.13 4.75
N VAL A 93 -4.22 8.23 4.77
CA VAL A 93 -5.54 8.45 4.18
C VAL A 93 -6.35 9.31 5.13
N VAL A 94 -6.86 10.43 4.64
CA VAL A 94 -7.71 11.35 5.39
C VAL A 94 -9.15 11.17 4.92
N PHE A 95 -10.00 10.73 5.82
CA PHE A 95 -11.44 10.69 5.60
C PHE A 95 -12.12 11.84 6.36
N PRO A 96 -13.27 12.33 5.87
CA PRO A 96 -14.14 13.15 6.71
C PRO A 96 -14.51 12.39 8.00
N PRO A 97 -14.58 13.05 9.17
CA PRO A 97 -15.10 12.41 10.37
C PRO A 97 -16.49 11.80 10.11
N PRO A 98 -16.80 10.62 10.69
CA PRO A 98 -16.09 9.90 11.74
C PRO A 98 -15.15 8.78 11.26
N MET A 99 -14.75 8.73 9.99
CA MET A 99 -13.92 7.65 9.45
C MET A 99 -12.47 7.75 9.95
N PRO A 100 -11.85 6.65 10.42
CA PRO A 100 -10.47 6.68 10.89
C PRO A 100 -9.51 6.81 9.70
N ALA A 101 -8.47 7.61 9.88
CA ALA A 101 -7.34 7.66 8.97
C ALA A 101 -6.59 6.32 8.98
N THR A 102 -6.27 5.78 7.80
CA THR A 102 -5.39 4.62 7.67
C THR A 102 -4.01 5.12 7.27
N ARG A 103 -2.97 4.68 7.94
CA ARG A 103 -1.59 4.90 7.49
C ARG A 103 -1.13 3.73 6.67
N TRP A 104 -0.47 4.01 5.57
CA TRP A 104 0.17 3.06 4.68
C TRP A 104 1.64 3.37 4.59
N ARG A 105 2.48 2.34 4.57
CA ARG A 105 3.92 2.46 4.57
C ARG A 105 4.55 1.34 3.77
N TYR A 106 5.41 1.71 2.83
CA TYR A 106 6.27 0.80 2.06
C TYR A 106 7.69 0.97 2.56
N ARG A 107 8.27 -0.09 3.12
CA ARG A 107 9.68 -0.16 3.45
C ARG A 107 10.39 -1.01 2.42
N ILE A 108 11.54 -0.55 1.96
CA ILE A 108 12.33 -1.18 0.91
C ILE A 108 13.72 -1.43 1.48
N GLU A 109 14.16 -2.67 1.42
CA GLU A 109 15.47 -3.11 1.90
C GLU A 109 16.16 -3.90 0.79
N PRO A 110 17.48 -3.69 0.54
CA PRO A 110 18.23 -4.56 -0.36
C PRO A 110 18.13 -6.03 0.09
N ALA A 111 17.96 -6.96 -0.83
CA ALA A 111 17.81 -8.40 -0.53
C ALA A 111 18.81 -9.28 -1.29
N GLY A 112 19.64 -8.69 -2.15
CA GLY A 112 20.63 -9.33 -3.00
C GLY A 112 21.05 -8.41 -4.13
N ASP A 113 21.79 -8.94 -5.09
CA ASP A 113 22.17 -8.22 -6.29
C ASP A 113 20.90 -7.97 -7.13
N HIS A 114 20.57 -6.69 -7.34
CA HIS A 114 19.36 -6.26 -8.06
C HIS A 114 18.04 -6.79 -7.49
N GLU A 115 17.99 -7.05 -6.18
CA GLU A 115 16.78 -7.49 -5.50
C GLU A 115 16.43 -6.59 -4.31
N SER A 116 15.15 -6.39 -4.08
CA SER A 116 14.62 -5.65 -2.94
C SER A 116 13.56 -6.44 -2.18
N ARG A 117 13.66 -6.43 -0.86
CA ARG A 117 12.60 -6.86 0.03
C ARG A 117 11.67 -5.68 0.29
N VAL A 118 10.41 -5.83 -0.07
CA VAL A 118 9.39 -4.78 0.08
C VAL A 118 8.36 -5.21 1.11
N THR A 119 8.19 -4.40 2.13
CA THR A 119 7.15 -4.59 3.16
C THR A 119 6.12 -3.47 3.03
N GLU A 120 4.89 -3.82 2.67
CA GLU A 120 3.74 -2.95 2.77
C GLU A 120 3.05 -3.16 4.11
N SER A 121 2.87 -2.09 4.88
CA SER A 121 2.20 -2.13 6.16
C SER A 121 1.07 -1.10 6.24
N TRP A 122 0.04 -1.43 7.01
CA TRP A 122 -1.06 -0.52 7.29
C TRP A 122 -1.31 -0.42 8.80
N GLN A 123 -1.80 0.73 9.22
CA GLN A 123 -2.16 1.00 10.60
C GLN A 123 -3.45 1.82 10.66
N LEU A 124 -4.38 1.36 11.49
CA LEU A 124 -5.57 2.12 11.91
C LEU A 124 -5.28 2.79 13.24
N PRO A 125 -5.50 4.10 13.39
CA PRO A 125 -5.16 4.83 14.62
C PRO A 125 -6.01 4.42 15.83
N ARG A 126 -7.17 3.81 15.59
CA ARG A 126 -8.06 3.26 16.62
C ARG A 126 -8.84 2.08 16.05
N PRO A 127 -9.18 1.07 16.88
CA PRO A 127 -10.09 0.01 16.49
C PRO A 127 -11.43 0.59 16.00
N LEU A 128 -11.96 -0.01 14.95
CA LEU A 128 -13.28 0.37 14.43
C LEU A 128 -14.37 0.01 15.46
N GLY A 129 -15.10 1.00 15.95
CA GLY A 129 -16.28 0.75 16.80
C GLY A 129 -17.37 -0.05 16.07
N ILE A 130 -18.28 -0.68 16.83
CA ILE A 130 -19.30 -1.60 16.33
C ILE A 130 -20.11 -0.99 15.18
N GLY A 131 -20.60 0.24 15.31
CA GLY A 131 -21.40 0.90 14.28
C GLY A 131 -20.64 1.08 12.95
N ARG A 132 -19.35 1.40 13.00
CA ARG A 132 -18.49 1.53 11.81
C ARG A 132 -18.19 0.18 11.15
N ARG A 133 -18.03 -0.87 11.94
CA ARG A 133 -17.87 -2.25 11.43
C ARG A 133 -19.12 -2.68 10.67
N THR A 134 -20.30 -2.40 11.21
CA THR A 134 -21.59 -2.71 10.57
C THR A 134 -21.76 -1.93 9.26
N MET A 135 -21.46 -0.63 9.27
CA MET A 135 -21.51 0.21 8.07
C MET A 135 -20.53 -0.31 6.98
N MET A 136 -19.29 -0.63 7.32
CA MET A 136 -18.32 -1.18 6.38
C MET A 136 -18.76 -2.54 5.82
N ARG A 137 -19.38 -3.37 6.64
CA ARG A 137 -19.93 -4.64 6.19
C ARG A 137 -21.06 -4.45 5.16
N LEU A 138 -21.94 -3.48 5.38
CA LEU A 138 -23.08 -3.19 4.49
C LEU A 138 -22.61 -2.56 3.16
N PHE A 139 -21.72 -1.57 3.21
CA PHE A 139 -21.31 -0.81 2.01
C PHE A 139 -20.14 -1.44 1.25
N LEU A 140 -19.17 -2.00 1.93
CA LEU A 140 -17.98 -2.59 1.29
C LEU A 140 -18.05 -4.13 1.21
N GLY A 141 -19.05 -4.77 1.77
CA GLY A 141 -19.14 -6.24 1.84
C GLY A 141 -18.01 -6.88 2.68
N VAL A 142 -17.31 -6.09 3.52
CA VAL A 142 -16.12 -6.52 4.26
C VAL A 142 -16.52 -6.93 5.66
N ARG A 143 -16.44 -8.22 5.96
CA ARG A 143 -16.73 -8.77 7.31
C ARG A 143 -15.63 -8.40 8.30
N ASP A 144 -14.37 -8.43 7.86
CA ASP A 144 -13.19 -8.08 8.65
C ASP A 144 -12.26 -7.15 7.84
N ARG A 145 -12.22 -5.87 8.22
CA ARG A 145 -11.41 -4.87 7.50
C ARG A 145 -9.90 -5.12 7.65
N PRO A 146 -9.35 -5.44 8.83
CA PRO A 146 -7.97 -5.85 8.98
C PRO A 146 -7.53 -6.96 8.03
N VAL A 147 -8.27 -8.06 7.97
CA VAL A 147 -7.99 -9.16 7.04
C VAL A 147 -8.02 -8.68 5.59
N SER A 148 -9.03 -7.90 5.22
CA SER A 148 -9.15 -7.35 3.87
C SER A 148 -8.01 -6.40 3.50
N LEU A 149 -7.49 -5.60 4.44
CA LEU A 149 -6.35 -4.70 4.20
C LEU A 149 -5.06 -5.50 3.99
N THR A 150 -4.82 -6.54 4.79
CA THR A 150 -3.65 -7.42 4.64
C THR A 150 -3.68 -8.15 3.30
N SER A 151 -4.80 -8.80 2.95
CA SER A 151 -4.94 -9.47 1.65
C SER A 151 -4.79 -8.49 0.48
N GLY A 152 -5.26 -7.25 0.64
CA GLY A 152 -5.08 -6.19 -0.36
C GLY A 152 -3.61 -5.79 -0.53
N ALA A 153 -2.85 -5.73 0.55
CA ALA A 153 -1.41 -5.47 0.53
C ALA A 153 -0.65 -6.62 -0.16
N GLU A 154 -0.96 -7.87 0.20
CA GLU A 154 -0.39 -9.05 -0.47
C GLU A 154 -0.62 -9.02 -1.97
N GLU A 155 -1.86 -8.79 -2.41
CA GLU A 155 -2.21 -8.71 -3.82
C GLU A 155 -1.48 -7.55 -4.53
N THR A 156 -1.37 -6.39 -3.89
CA THR A 156 -0.65 -5.22 -4.42
C THR A 156 0.82 -5.56 -4.67
N LEU A 157 1.50 -6.12 -3.67
CA LEU A 157 2.91 -6.51 -3.77
C LEU A 157 3.15 -7.59 -4.82
N HIS A 158 2.28 -8.60 -4.91
CA HIS A 158 2.39 -9.64 -5.93
C HIS A 158 2.21 -9.09 -7.36
N ARG A 159 1.33 -8.12 -7.55
CA ARG A 159 1.15 -7.45 -8.86
C ARG A 159 2.36 -6.58 -9.20
N MET A 160 2.94 -5.87 -8.24
CA MET A 160 4.17 -5.10 -8.43
C MET A 160 5.34 -6.00 -8.82
N ARG A 161 5.50 -7.15 -8.15
CA ARG A 161 6.53 -8.12 -8.48
C ARG A 161 6.41 -8.61 -9.92
N ARG A 162 5.23 -9.09 -10.33
CA ARG A 162 4.99 -9.54 -11.72
C ARG A 162 5.29 -8.45 -12.73
N TRP A 163 4.86 -7.23 -12.45
CA TRP A 163 5.12 -6.10 -13.34
C TRP A 163 6.62 -5.85 -13.52
N CYS A 164 7.42 -5.94 -12.46
CA CYS A 164 8.88 -5.82 -12.56
C CYS A 164 9.51 -6.97 -13.36
N GLU A 165 9.08 -8.21 -13.13
CA GLU A 165 9.55 -9.39 -13.84
C GLU A 165 9.25 -9.31 -15.35
N GLU A 166 8.03 -8.90 -15.72
CA GLU A 166 7.61 -8.72 -17.12
C GLU A 166 8.43 -7.60 -17.82
N ASN A 167 8.62 -6.46 -17.17
CA ASN A 167 9.38 -5.34 -17.78
C ASN A 167 10.89 -5.60 -17.83
N ALA A 168 11.44 -6.41 -16.94
CA ALA A 168 12.84 -6.82 -17.01
C ALA A 168 13.07 -7.78 -18.19
N ALA A 169 12.14 -8.68 -18.47
CA ALA A 169 12.20 -9.60 -19.62
C ALA A 169 12.16 -8.84 -20.97
N ASP A 170 11.28 -7.82 -21.07
CA ASP A 170 11.17 -7.00 -22.28
C ASP A 170 12.43 -6.21 -22.58
N GLN A 171 13.11 -5.67 -21.56
CA GLN A 171 14.38 -4.95 -21.72
C GLN A 171 15.51 -5.86 -22.18
N SER A 172 15.56 -7.09 -21.71
CA SER A 172 16.57 -8.08 -22.14
C SER A 172 16.32 -8.57 -23.58
N SER A 173 15.08 -8.64 -24.01
CA SER A 173 14.69 -9.03 -25.39
C SER A 173 14.97 -7.94 -26.43
N THR A 174 14.99 -6.66 -26.03
CA THR A 174 15.22 -5.53 -26.96
C THR A 174 16.72 -5.21 -27.11
N ALA A 175 17.57 -5.77 -26.23
CA ALA A 175 19.02 -5.54 -26.23
C ALA A 175 19.81 -6.59 -27.05
N ASN A 176 19.14 -7.55 -27.65
CA ASN A 176 19.73 -8.64 -28.45
C ASN A 176 19.33 -8.51 -29.94
#